data_012fcc7bd095415911ebbbb26e542fae
#
_entry.id   012fcc7bd095415911ebbbb26e542fae
#
_cell.length_a   1.000
_cell.length_b   1.000
_cell.length_c   1.000
_cell.angle_alpha   90.00
_cell.angle_beta   90.00
_cell.angle_gamma   90.00
#
_symmetry.space_group_name_H-M   'P 1'
#
loop_
_entity.id
_entity.type
_entity.pdbx_description
1 polymer ?
#
loop_
_entity_poly.entity_id
_entity_poly.type
_entity_poly.pdbx_seq_one_letter_code
_entity_poly.pdbx_strand_id
1 'polypeptide(L)'
;RFFVMKIIDLTLTISDKIPTFPGSPQPNFIPWENIKEDGYNLEVLFLSSHTGTHMDAPHHFLEKGAKIHEISLKKLVSEAALIQCRKNGGQSITKTDIQKFEKNNGKIENFSSVIFYTGWQKNLQKKYYFTKNPGLSVSAAKYLTSKKISLVGIDSPSIDLGKDPKFSV
;
A
#
# COMPACT_ATOMS: atom_id res chain seq x y z
N ARG A 1 -5.43 31.94 14.18
CA ARG A 1 -5.92 30.56 14.35
C ARG A 1 -4.74 29.63 14.06
N PHE A 2 -4.21 28.98 15.08
CA PHE A 2 -3.24 27.91 14.87
C PHE A 2 -4.01 26.70 14.30
N PHE A 3 -3.68 26.28 13.08
CA PHE A 3 -4.15 24.99 12.57
C PHE A 3 -3.42 23.89 13.34
N VAL A 4 -4.11 23.18 14.21
CA VAL A 4 -3.59 21.97 14.80
C VAL A 4 -3.67 20.88 13.73
N MET A 5 -2.54 20.54 13.14
CA MET A 5 -2.45 19.42 12.22
C MET A 5 -2.63 18.11 13.00
N LYS A 6 -3.65 17.34 12.66
CA LYS A 6 -3.86 16.00 13.23
C LYS A 6 -3.05 14.98 12.41
N ILE A 7 -2.12 14.31 13.07
CA ILE A 7 -1.38 13.19 12.49
C ILE A 7 -2.06 11.90 12.91
N ILE A 8 -2.30 10.99 11.96
CA ILE A 8 -2.88 9.67 12.19
C ILE A 8 -1.94 8.64 11.58
N ASP A 9 -1.41 7.76 12.42
CA ASP A 9 -0.62 6.62 11.96
C ASP A 9 -1.57 5.53 11.45
N LEU A 10 -1.40 5.16 10.17
CA LEU A 10 -2.16 4.11 9.48
C LEU A 10 -1.29 2.90 9.14
N THR A 11 -0.06 2.84 9.67
CA THR A 11 0.89 1.77 9.37
C THR A 11 0.64 0.53 10.22
N LEU A 12 1.02 -0.62 9.69
CA LEU A 12 1.06 -1.86 10.45
C LEU A 12 2.34 -1.88 11.32
N THR A 13 2.22 -2.32 12.56
CA THR A 13 3.39 -2.57 13.39
C THR A 13 4.26 -3.66 12.76
N ILE A 14 5.53 -3.35 12.50
CA ILE A 14 6.51 -4.32 12.01
C ILE A 14 6.98 -5.16 13.20
N SER A 15 6.84 -6.47 13.08
CA SER A 15 7.28 -7.45 14.06
C SER A 15 7.68 -8.76 13.39
N ASP A 16 8.31 -9.65 14.13
CA ASP A 16 8.63 -11.02 13.70
C ASP A 16 7.39 -11.87 13.36
N LYS A 17 6.21 -11.43 13.77
CA LYS A 17 4.92 -12.12 13.56
C LYS A 17 4.02 -11.45 12.52
N ILE A 18 4.47 -10.37 11.90
CA ILE A 18 3.67 -9.71 10.87
C ILE A 18 3.44 -10.68 9.70
N PRO A 19 2.21 -10.80 9.18
CA PRO A 19 1.96 -11.61 8.00
C PRO A 19 2.77 -11.11 6.80
N THR A 20 3.44 -12.00 6.10
CA THR A 20 4.23 -11.72 4.90
C THR A 20 3.58 -12.33 3.66
N PHE A 21 3.88 -11.76 2.49
CA PHE A 21 3.42 -12.33 1.23
C PHE A 21 3.99 -13.76 1.05
N PRO A 22 3.21 -14.71 0.52
CA PRO A 22 3.68 -16.09 0.30
C PRO A 22 4.99 -16.13 -0.50
N GLY A 23 6.01 -16.77 0.08
CA GLY A 23 7.36 -16.85 -0.50
C GLY A 23 8.30 -15.73 -0.07
N SER A 24 7.82 -14.66 0.57
CA SER A 24 8.68 -13.64 1.16
C SER A 24 9.27 -14.09 2.50
N PRO A 25 10.51 -13.68 2.83
CA PRO A 25 11.09 -14.02 4.12
C PRO A 25 10.30 -13.36 5.27
N GLN A 26 10.26 -14.08 6.39
CA GLN A 26 9.71 -13.53 7.63
C GLN A 26 10.69 -12.51 8.22
N PRO A 27 10.22 -11.36 8.73
CA PRO A 27 11.07 -10.43 9.44
C PRO A 27 11.80 -11.09 10.62
N ASN A 28 13.05 -10.72 10.82
CA ASN A 28 13.83 -11.17 11.95
C ASN A 28 14.56 -9.98 12.58
N PHE A 29 14.43 -9.86 13.90
CA PHE A 29 15.03 -8.81 14.73
C PHE A 29 16.08 -9.51 15.60
N ILE A 30 17.34 -9.25 15.33
CA ILE A 30 18.46 -9.93 15.98
C ILE A 30 19.09 -8.94 16.96
N PRO A 31 18.95 -9.15 18.31
CA PRO A 31 19.68 -8.34 19.28
C PRO A 31 21.18 -8.42 19.00
N TRP A 32 21.85 -7.29 18.92
CA TRP A 32 23.28 -7.22 18.63
C TRP A 32 24.06 -6.69 19.83
N GLU A 33 23.66 -5.56 20.36
CA GLU A 33 24.22 -4.95 21.56
C GLU A 33 23.11 -4.74 22.61
N ASN A 34 23.49 -4.70 23.88
CA ASN A 34 22.55 -4.47 24.96
C ASN A 34 23.05 -3.44 25.98
N ILE A 35 22.13 -2.73 26.60
CA ILE A 35 22.47 -1.58 27.46
C ILE A 35 23.29 -1.97 28.71
N LYS A 36 23.20 -3.23 29.17
CA LYS A 36 23.91 -3.67 30.39
C LYS A 36 25.40 -3.90 30.14
N GLU A 37 25.73 -4.40 28.96
CA GLU A 37 27.11 -4.76 28.58
C GLU A 37 27.78 -3.66 27.75
N ASP A 38 27.01 -3.03 26.84
CA ASP A 38 27.52 -2.13 25.82
C ASP A 38 27.12 -0.68 26.06
N GLY A 39 26.21 -0.41 27.01
CA GLY A 39 25.72 0.93 27.33
C GLY A 39 24.61 1.45 26.39
N TYR A 40 24.24 0.69 25.37
CA TYR A 40 23.15 1.00 24.42
C TYR A 40 22.56 -0.29 23.87
N ASN A 41 21.37 -0.18 23.25
CA ASN A 41 20.73 -1.29 22.54
C ASN A 41 20.92 -1.12 21.03
N LEU A 42 21.26 -2.19 20.34
CA LEU A 42 21.35 -2.27 18.88
C LEU A 42 20.73 -3.57 18.39
N GLU A 43 20.01 -3.50 17.28
CA GLU A 43 19.46 -4.68 16.61
C GLU A 43 19.86 -4.70 15.13
N VAL A 44 20.09 -5.89 14.61
CA VAL A 44 20.19 -6.14 13.17
C VAL A 44 18.83 -6.57 12.65
N LEU A 45 18.35 -5.90 11.62
CA LEU A 45 17.05 -6.16 11.02
C LEU A 45 17.22 -6.90 9.69
N PHE A 46 16.56 -8.03 9.56
CA PHE A 46 16.42 -8.74 8.30
C PHE A 46 14.96 -8.61 7.83
N LEU A 47 14.73 -7.82 6.80
CA LEU A 47 13.40 -7.49 6.30
C LEU A 47 13.34 -7.62 4.77
N SER A 48 12.20 -8.06 4.26
CA SER A 48 11.85 -7.83 2.86
C SER A 48 11.50 -6.35 2.64
N SER A 49 11.81 -5.79 1.46
CA SER A 49 11.34 -4.46 1.05
C SER A 49 9.80 -4.34 1.02
N HIS A 50 9.10 -5.47 0.97
CA HIS A 50 7.64 -5.57 0.98
C HIS A 50 7.09 -6.00 2.36
N THR A 51 7.71 -5.56 3.44
CA THR A 51 7.26 -5.86 4.80
C THR A 51 6.32 -4.78 5.32
N GLY A 52 5.15 -5.19 5.84
CA GLY A 52 4.18 -4.29 6.48
C GLY A 52 3.55 -3.27 5.52
N THR A 53 3.26 -2.08 6.03
CA THR A 53 2.76 -0.97 5.20
C THR A 53 3.93 -0.33 4.47
N HIS A 54 3.95 -0.45 3.16
CA HIS A 54 5.05 -0.02 2.31
C HIS A 54 4.53 0.54 0.98
N MET A 55 5.43 1.03 0.17
CA MET A 55 5.14 1.43 -1.20
C MET A 55 6.09 0.74 -2.18
N ASP A 56 5.58 0.43 -3.35
CA ASP A 56 6.35 -0.09 -4.46
C ASP A 56 6.83 1.04 -5.37
N ALA A 57 8.08 0.96 -5.78
CA ALA A 57 8.61 1.79 -6.85
C ALA A 57 8.35 1.13 -8.22
N PRO A 58 8.27 1.89 -9.32
CA PRO A 58 8.12 1.33 -10.66
C PRO A 58 9.12 0.23 -11.01
N HIS A 59 10.33 0.29 -10.43
CA HIS A 59 11.36 -0.74 -10.60
C HIS A 59 10.95 -2.13 -10.10
N HIS A 60 9.92 -2.22 -9.25
CA HIS A 60 9.43 -3.52 -8.79
C HIS A 60 8.95 -4.41 -9.93
N PHE A 61 8.32 -3.83 -10.95
CA PHE A 61 7.80 -4.56 -12.12
C PHE A 61 8.46 -4.16 -13.43
N LEU A 62 9.16 -3.03 -13.49
CA LEU A 62 9.76 -2.49 -14.71
C LEU A 62 11.28 -2.43 -14.56
N GLU A 63 12.01 -3.22 -15.32
CA GLU A 63 13.48 -3.28 -15.26
C GLU A 63 14.15 -1.89 -15.31
N LYS A 64 13.63 -1.00 -16.15
CA LYS A 64 14.09 0.39 -16.30
C LYS A 64 13.24 1.40 -15.52
N GLY A 65 12.38 0.93 -14.62
CA GLY A 65 11.55 1.77 -13.78
C GLY A 65 12.37 2.50 -12.71
N ALA A 66 11.87 3.66 -12.26
CA ALA A 66 12.51 4.42 -11.19
C ALA A 66 12.57 3.59 -9.91
N LYS A 67 13.72 3.61 -9.23
CA LYS A 67 13.92 3.01 -7.91
C LYS A 67 13.38 3.92 -6.82
N ILE A 68 13.19 3.37 -5.62
CA ILE A 68 12.56 4.11 -4.51
C ILE A 68 13.30 5.40 -4.16
N HIS A 69 14.64 5.41 -4.18
CA HIS A 69 15.46 6.59 -3.88
C HIS A 69 15.45 7.65 -4.99
N GLU A 70 14.96 7.31 -6.17
CA GLU A 70 14.82 8.23 -7.31
C GLU A 70 13.43 8.93 -7.33
N ILE A 71 12.51 8.49 -6.46
CA ILE A 71 11.17 9.08 -6.38
C ILE A 71 11.24 10.35 -5.53
N SER A 72 10.82 11.46 -6.11
CA SER A 72 10.76 12.74 -5.39
C SER A 72 9.79 12.66 -4.20
N LEU A 73 10.22 13.12 -3.03
CA LEU A 73 9.39 13.21 -1.83
C LEU A 73 8.11 14.03 -2.04
N LYS A 74 8.12 15.01 -2.97
CA LYS A 74 6.94 15.79 -3.35
C LYS A 74 5.80 14.92 -3.90
N LYS A 75 6.10 13.72 -4.42
CA LYS A 75 5.07 12.78 -4.88
C LYS A 75 4.50 11.94 -3.73
N LEU A 76 5.20 11.88 -2.60
CA LEU A 76 4.85 11.05 -1.45
C LEU A 76 4.06 11.82 -0.38
N VAL A 77 4.18 13.16 -0.40
CA VAL A 77 3.42 14.04 0.50
C VAL A 77 2.47 14.88 -0.35
N SER A 78 1.21 14.49 -0.37
CA SER A 78 0.23 15.06 -1.28
C SER A 78 -1.19 14.95 -0.73
N GLU A 79 -2.11 15.74 -1.29
CA GLU A 79 -3.53 15.54 -1.06
C GLU A 79 -4.01 14.27 -1.75
N ALA A 80 -4.81 13.48 -1.05
CA ALA A 80 -5.31 12.21 -1.52
C ALA A 80 -6.84 12.17 -1.50
N ALA A 81 -7.44 11.62 -2.57
CA ALA A 81 -8.84 11.23 -2.57
C ALA A 81 -9.00 9.87 -1.87
N LEU A 82 -9.77 9.82 -0.78
CA LEU A 82 -10.13 8.56 -0.12
C LEU A 82 -11.41 7.99 -0.72
N ILE A 83 -11.30 6.94 -1.51
CA ILE A 83 -12.42 6.25 -2.15
C ILE A 83 -12.85 5.07 -1.30
N GLN A 84 -13.98 5.21 -0.60
CA GLN A 84 -14.57 4.10 0.14
C GLN A 84 -15.37 3.20 -0.81
N CYS A 85 -14.84 2.02 -1.09
CA CYS A 85 -15.47 1.03 -1.96
C CYS A 85 -15.32 -0.38 -1.35
N ARG A 86 -16.24 -0.73 -0.46
CA ARG A 86 -16.23 -2.05 0.20
C ARG A 86 -16.23 -3.17 -0.83
N LYS A 87 -15.29 -4.10 -0.68
CA LYS A 87 -15.11 -5.25 -1.56
C LYS A 87 -14.94 -6.53 -0.75
N ASN A 88 -15.51 -7.59 -1.25
CA ASN A 88 -15.23 -8.95 -0.77
C ASN A 88 -14.03 -9.55 -1.51
N GLY A 89 -13.58 -10.71 -1.04
CA GLY A 89 -12.48 -11.42 -1.67
C GLY A 89 -12.70 -11.69 -3.15
N GLY A 90 -11.70 -11.42 -3.97
CA GLY A 90 -11.72 -11.63 -5.41
C GLY A 90 -12.57 -10.64 -6.21
N GLN A 91 -13.10 -9.59 -5.57
CA GLN A 91 -13.84 -8.53 -6.28
C GLN A 91 -12.91 -7.42 -6.75
N SER A 92 -13.17 -6.92 -7.95
CA SER A 92 -12.40 -5.79 -8.50
C SER A 92 -12.98 -4.44 -8.09
N ILE A 93 -12.08 -3.49 -7.86
CA ILE A 93 -12.37 -2.06 -7.89
C ILE A 93 -12.40 -1.65 -9.36
N THR A 94 -13.53 -1.15 -9.82
CA THR A 94 -13.76 -0.85 -11.24
C THR A 94 -13.66 0.64 -11.53
N LYS A 95 -13.51 0.99 -12.81
CA LYS A 95 -13.65 2.39 -13.26
C LYS A 95 -14.97 3.00 -12.78
N THR A 96 -16.06 2.22 -12.77
CA THR A 96 -17.39 2.71 -12.31
C THR A 96 -17.38 3.07 -10.83
N ASP A 97 -16.62 2.35 -9.99
CA ASP A 97 -16.49 2.70 -8.56
C ASP A 97 -15.85 4.08 -8.39
N ILE A 98 -14.81 4.37 -9.18
CA ILE A 98 -14.13 5.67 -9.19
C ILE A 98 -15.08 6.76 -9.68
N GLN A 99 -15.79 6.52 -10.79
CA GLN A 99 -16.75 7.49 -11.35
C GLN A 99 -17.93 7.80 -10.42
N LYS A 100 -18.37 6.80 -9.63
CA LYS A 100 -19.37 7.03 -8.57
C LYS A 100 -18.85 7.98 -7.49
N PHE A 101 -17.60 7.82 -7.09
CA PHE A 101 -16.97 8.77 -6.16
C PHE A 101 -16.93 10.17 -6.77
N GLU A 102 -16.47 10.30 -8.01
CA GLU A 102 -16.35 11.60 -8.69
C GLU A 102 -17.68 12.34 -8.82
N LYS A 103 -18.78 11.61 -9.04
CA LYS A 103 -20.12 12.19 -9.14
C LYS A 103 -20.54 12.93 -7.87
N ASN A 104 -20.09 12.46 -6.70
CA ASN A 104 -20.50 12.97 -5.41
C ASN A 104 -19.48 13.88 -4.73
N ASN A 105 -18.19 13.77 -5.12
CA ASN A 105 -17.07 14.40 -4.39
C ASN A 105 -16.15 15.25 -5.28
N GLY A 106 -16.46 15.36 -6.56
CA GLY A 106 -15.60 16.06 -7.52
C GLY A 106 -14.56 15.15 -8.17
N LYS A 107 -13.84 15.68 -9.14
CA LYS A 107 -12.90 14.94 -9.98
C LYS A 107 -11.66 14.49 -9.22
N ILE A 108 -11.24 13.24 -9.42
CA ILE A 108 -10.00 12.71 -8.80
C ILE A 108 -8.74 13.42 -9.28
N GLU A 109 -8.75 13.99 -10.47
CA GLU A 109 -7.62 14.77 -11.03
C GLU A 109 -7.31 16.05 -10.24
N ASN A 110 -8.19 16.44 -9.30
CA ASN A 110 -7.92 17.51 -8.33
C ASN A 110 -6.95 17.05 -7.22
N PHE A 111 -6.64 15.75 -7.15
CA PHE A 111 -5.76 15.14 -6.17
C PHE A 111 -4.55 14.52 -6.86
N SER A 112 -3.42 14.48 -6.17
CA SER A 112 -2.23 13.80 -6.70
C SER A 112 -2.23 12.31 -6.41
N SER A 113 -2.99 11.89 -5.40
CA SER A 113 -3.04 10.51 -4.91
C SER A 113 -4.47 10.01 -4.75
N VAL A 114 -4.65 8.70 -4.85
CA VAL A 114 -5.93 8.03 -4.58
C VAL A 114 -5.69 6.87 -3.61
N ILE A 115 -6.48 6.79 -2.56
CA ILE A 115 -6.45 5.70 -1.58
C ILE A 115 -7.79 4.98 -1.63
N PHE A 116 -7.75 3.67 -1.84
CA PHE A 116 -8.92 2.80 -1.82
C PHE A 116 -9.09 2.14 -0.46
N TYR A 117 -10.25 2.35 0.16
CA TYR A 117 -10.64 1.67 1.38
C TYR A 117 -11.67 0.60 1.08
N THR A 118 -11.21 -0.64 1.00
CA THR A 118 -12.05 -1.81 0.69
C THR A 118 -12.59 -2.49 1.93
N GLY A 119 -11.97 -2.29 3.09
CA GLY A 119 -12.25 -2.97 4.34
C GLY A 119 -11.59 -4.35 4.43
N TRP A 120 -10.63 -4.65 3.53
CA TRP A 120 -9.95 -5.95 3.51
C TRP A 120 -8.95 -6.14 4.64
N GLN A 121 -8.38 -5.06 5.18
CA GLN A 121 -7.45 -5.08 6.31
C GLN A 121 -7.94 -5.89 7.52
N LYS A 122 -9.25 -6.00 7.72
CA LYS A 122 -9.86 -6.84 8.77
C LYS A 122 -9.52 -8.33 8.65
N ASN A 123 -9.05 -8.76 7.48
CA ASN A 123 -8.68 -10.15 7.19
C ASN A 123 -7.17 -10.41 7.35
N LEU A 124 -6.39 -9.46 7.85
CA LEU A 124 -4.91 -9.53 7.94
C LEU A 124 -4.39 -10.86 8.50
N GLN A 125 -5.04 -11.41 9.52
CA GLN A 125 -4.65 -12.67 10.17
C GLN A 125 -5.26 -13.93 9.52
N LYS A 126 -5.98 -13.78 8.41
CA LYS A 126 -6.61 -14.91 7.74
C LYS A 126 -5.68 -15.53 6.70
N LYS A 127 -5.63 -16.86 6.63
CA LYS A 127 -4.80 -17.61 5.66
C LYS A 127 -5.02 -17.19 4.20
N TYR A 128 -6.21 -16.68 3.88
CA TYR A 128 -6.56 -16.23 2.53
C TYR A 128 -6.28 -14.73 2.28
N TYR A 129 -5.66 -14.02 3.23
CA TYR A 129 -5.46 -12.57 3.13
C TYR A 129 -4.74 -12.16 1.85
N PHE A 130 -3.66 -12.86 1.50
CA PHE A 130 -2.83 -12.59 0.32
C PHE A 130 -3.35 -13.24 -0.97
N THR A 131 -4.24 -14.24 -0.88
CA THR A 131 -4.65 -15.04 -2.04
C THR A 131 -6.06 -14.73 -2.54
N LYS A 132 -6.85 -13.99 -1.75
CA LYS A 132 -8.23 -13.61 -2.10
C LYS A 132 -8.49 -12.12 -1.98
N ASN A 133 -7.44 -11.30 -1.89
CA ASN A 133 -7.62 -9.86 -1.75
C ASN A 133 -8.33 -9.24 -2.95
N PRO A 134 -9.15 -8.18 -2.71
CA PRO A 134 -9.62 -7.32 -3.77
C PRO A 134 -8.46 -6.51 -4.35
N GLY A 135 -8.61 -6.07 -5.58
CA GLY A 135 -7.64 -5.22 -6.25
C GLY A 135 -8.30 -4.41 -7.36
N LEU A 136 -7.53 -3.62 -8.08
CA LEU A 136 -8.03 -2.86 -9.23
C LEU A 136 -8.35 -3.79 -10.40
N SER A 137 -9.28 -3.38 -11.23
CA SER A 137 -9.39 -3.88 -12.59
C SER A 137 -8.44 -3.11 -13.50
N VAL A 138 -8.01 -3.73 -14.60
CA VAL A 138 -7.20 -3.09 -15.65
C VAL A 138 -7.86 -1.79 -16.15
N SER A 139 -9.19 -1.76 -16.27
CA SER A 139 -9.91 -0.55 -16.70
C SER A 139 -9.84 0.58 -15.67
N ALA A 140 -9.81 0.25 -14.36
CA ALA A 140 -9.61 1.22 -13.29
C ALA A 140 -8.18 1.77 -13.30
N ALA A 141 -7.18 0.91 -13.44
CA ALA A 141 -5.77 1.31 -13.52
C ALA A 141 -5.53 2.25 -14.73
N LYS A 142 -6.02 1.89 -15.90
CA LYS A 142 -5.95 2.75 -17.10
C LYS A 142 -6.66 4.10 -16.88
N TYR A 143 -7.77 4.11 -16.15
CA TYR A 143 -8.48 5.34 -15.85
C TYR A 143 -7.66 6.25 -14.92
N LEU A 144 -7.09 5.70 -13.84
CA LEU A 144 -6.20 6.45 -12.93
C LEU A 144 -4.98 7.02 -13.66
N THR A 145 -4.34 6.22 -14.52
CA THR A 145 -3.23 6.66 -15.34
C THR A 145 -3.62 7.81 -16.29
N SER A 146 -4.81 7.73 -16.91
CA SER A 146 -5.32 8.80 -17.79
C SER A 146 -5.58 10.11 -17.04
N LYS A 147 -5.81 10.03 -15.71
CA LYS A 147 -5.99 11.16 -14.81
C LYS A 147 -4.70 11.66 -14.17
N LYS A 148 -3.55 11.08 -14.54
CA LYS A 148 -2.21 11.43 -14.07
C LYS A 148 -2.04 11.30 -12.54
N ILE A 149 -2.76 10.36 -11.92
CA ILE A 149 -2.59 10.05 -10.50
C ILE A 149 -1.17 9.52 -10.27
N SER A 150 -0.47 10.10 -9.31
CA SER A 150 0.95 9.82 -9.04
C SER A 150 1.15 8.67 -8.06
N LEU A 151 0.22 8.48 -7.12
CA LEU A 151 0.30 7.47 -6.08
C LEU A 151 -1.07 6.83 -5.88
N VAL A 152 -1.09 5.52 -5.79
CA VAL A 152 -2.29 4.74 -5.49
C VAL A 152 -2.03 3.90 -4.23
N GLY A 153 -2.93 4.01 -3.25
CA GLY A 153 -2.89 3.22 -2.02
C GLY A 153 -4.14 2.34 -1.89
N ILE A 154 -4.00 1.26 -1.16
CA ILE A 154 -5.09 0.33 -0.87
C ILE A 154 -4.89 -0.33 0.51
N ASP A 155 -5.97 -0.69 1.18
CA ASP A 155 -5.97 -1.41 2.46
C ASP A 155 -5.92 -2.94 2.29
N SER A 156 -5.33 -3.41 1.22
CA SER A 156 -5.13 -4.83 0.90
C SER A 156 -3.65 -5.11 0.59
N PRO A 157 -3.21 -6.37 0.57
CA PRO A 157 -1.80 -6.70 0.39
C PRO A 157 -1.24 -6.41 -1.00
N SER A 158 -2.09 -6.15 -1.98
CA SER A 158 -1.69 -5.81 -3.35
C SER A 158 -2.74 -4.94 -4.01
N ILE A 159 -2.29 -4.13 -4.97
CA ILE A 159 -3.17 -3.39 -5.87
C ILE A 159 -3.82 -4.33 -6.90
N ASP A 160 -3.17 -5.45 -7.23
CA ASP A 160 -3.71 -6.51 -8.07
C ASP A 160 -4.65 -7.43 -7.28
N LEU A 161 -5.55 -8.12 -7.99
CA LEU A 161 -6.38 -9.17 -7.42
C LEU A 161 -5.52 -10.32 -6.91
N GLY A 162 -5.85 -10.87 -5.73
CA GLY A 162 -5.11 -11.99 -5.13
C GLY A 162 -5.08 -13.28 -5.95
N LYS A 163 -5.81 -13.35 -7.06
CA LYS A 163 -5.82 -14.47 -8.00
C LYS A 163 -5.17 -14.13 -9.33
N ASP A 164 -4.64 -12.93 -9.50
CA ASP A 164 -3.99 -12.54 -10.76
C ASP A 164 -2.51 -12.96 -10.73
N PRO A 165 -2.15 -14.06 -11.44
CA PRO A 165 -0.77 -14.53 -11.49
C PRO A 165 0.14 -13.65 -12.38
N LYS A 166 -0.46 -12.71 -13.12
CA LYS A 166 0.23 -11.87 -14.09
C LYS A 166 0.50 -10.45 -13.59
N PHE A 167 -0.05 -10.08 -12.42
CA PHE A 167 0.05 -8.71 -11.90
C PHE A 167 -0.29 -7.69 -12.99
N SER A 168 -1.55 -7.74 -13.47
CA SER A 168 -1.98 -7.06 -14.70
C SER A 168 -2.30 -5.57 -14.52
N VAL A 169 -2.20 -5.03 -13.31
CA VAL A 169 -2.57 -3.65 -12.95
C VAL A 169 -1.39 -2.70 -12.81
#